data_bbdae05b4bc88c8ab85862da9b2d6f53
#
_entry.id   bbdae05b4bc88c8ab85862da9b2d6f53
#
_cell.length_a   1.000
_cell.length_b   1.000
_cell.length_c   1.000
_cell.angle_alpha   90.00
_cell.angle_beta   90.00
_cell.angle_gamma   90.00
#
_symmetry.space_group_name_H-M   'P 1'
#
loop_
_entity.id
_entity.type
_entity.pdbx_description
1 polymer ?
#
loop_
_entity_poly.entity_id
_entity_poly.type
_entity_poly.pdbx_seq_one_letter_code
_entity_poly.pdbx_strand_id
1 'polypeptide(L)'
;MKAPRILLSLLFSSLLLQAHALIPTDRKQRLTEHWEFIRQDMGSIWEVMRPITGAGKPETVPLWQKVTLPHCFNAEDAVDPDVNYYQGPGWYRTMLNIENPYTNGRTCLEFEGAGQKTEVYVYTTRIASHVGGYDEWKADITEAVEAFRRTPLCRERFGGKIPIAIRCDNSRDTEMIPSDMSDFNLYGGLYRYVNLVYTPAVHFEQIRIEATTDEKGKQGSISIDIAFGGLSGKEKKAKEFSLRVFSPEGKEVNSISSELTEISSYQISLKRPQLWSPHSPALYTCVAELIDNGDTLRTTQHFGFRHFRFEEKGPFYLNGERLLLRGTHRHEDHAGVGAALTEEMMRTEMQQIKEMGANFIRLGHYQQLSLIHISEPTRH
;
A
#
# COMPACT_ATOMS: atom_id res chain seq x y z
N MET A 1 -52.45 -52.36 -33.90
CA MET A 1 -52.44 -51.76 -32.51
C MET A 1 -51.20 -50.86 -32.39
N LYS A 2 -51.42 -49.54 -32.42
CA LYS A 2 -50.35 -48.51 -32.33
C LYS A 2 -50.32 -47.95 -30.90
N ALA A 3 -49.19 -48.04 -30.24
CA ALA A 3 -48.93 -47.44 -28.93
C ALA A 3 -48.62 -45.94 -29.07
N PRO A 4 -49.07 -45.06 -28.17
CA PRO A 4 -48.79 -43.62 -28.24
C PRO A 4 -47.42 -43.32 -27.61
N ARG A 5 -46.63 -42.51 -28.31
CA ARG A 5 -45.40 -41.91 -27.77
C ARG A 5 -45.78 -40.72 -26.88
N ILE A 6 -45.42 -40.85 -25.61
CA ILE A 6 -45.48 -39.76 -24.65
C ILE A 6 -44.21 -38.90 -24.82
N LEU A 7 -44.38 -37.65 -25.22
CA LEU A 7 -43.29 -36.66 -25.32
C LEU A 7 -43.14 -35.99 -23.97
N LEU A 8 -42.07 -36.31 -23.25
CA LEU A 8 -41.73 -35.67 -21.98
C LEU A 8 -40.88 -34.43 -22.28
N SER A 9 -41.50 -33.25 -22.22
CA SER A 9 -40.82 -31.97 -22.34
C SER A 9 -40.13 -31.63 -21.00
N LEU A 10 -38.82 -31.81 -20.93
CA LEU A 10 -37.98 -31.30 -19.84
C LEU A 10 -37.77 -29.79 -20.02
N LEU A 11 -38.50 -28.98 -19.24
CA LEU A 11 -38.21 -27.57 -19.04
C LEU A 11 -36.93 -27.47 -18.19
N PHE A 12 -35.79 -27.22 -18.85
CA PHE A 12 -34.60 -26.75 -18.18
C PHE A 12 -34.79 -25.25 -17.86
N SER A 13 -35.22 -24.93 -16.66
CA SER A 13 -35.11 -23.59 -16.13
C SER A 13 -33.63 -23.32 -15.78
N SER A 14 -32.91 -22.70 -16.69
CA SER A 14 -31.59 -22.14 -16.44
C SER A 14 -31.71 -21.00 -15.45
N LEU A 15 -31.51 -21.28 -14.17
CA LEU A 15 -31.12 -20.24 -13.18
C LEU A 15 -29.76 -19.71 -13.61
N LEU A 16 -29.75 -18.59 -14.33
CA LEU A 16 -28.57 -17.75 -14.47
C LEU A 16 -28.27 -17.16 -13.07
N LEU A 17 -27.44 -17.87 -12.28
CA LEU A 17 -26.70 -17.21 -11.21
C LEU A 17 -25.79 -16.18 -11.90
N GLN A 18 -26.20 -14.93 -11.89
CA GLN A 18 -25.28 -13.84 -12.15
C GLN A 18 -24.25 -13.87 -11.00
N ALA A 19 -23.10 -14.44 -11.29
CA ALA A 19 -21.94 -14.28 -10.43
C ALA A 19 -21.56 -12.79 -10.48
N HIS A 20 -22.03 -12.03 -9.49
CA HIS A 20 -21.53 -10.68 -9.29
C HIS A 20 -20.03 -10.81 -9.06
N ALA A 21 -19.23 -10.28 -9.96
CA ALA A 21 -17.82 -10.22 -9.81
C ALA A 21 -17.51 -9.38 -8.56
N LEU A 22 -16.84 -9.99 -7.58
CA LEU A 22 -16.38 -9.29 -6.39
C LEU A 22 -15.35 -8.24 -6.85
N ILE A 23 -15.69 -6.98 -6.72
CA ILE A 23 -14.81 -5.88 -7.07
C ILE A 23 -13.98 -5.57 -5.82
N PRO A 24 -12.63 -5.57 -5.91
CA PRO A 24 -11.78 -5.10 -4.82
C PRO A 24 -12.19 -3.69 -4.37
N THR A 25 -11.98 -3.36 -3.10
CA THR A 25 -12.35 -2.06 -2.52
C THR A 25 -11.71 -0.89 -3.26
N ASP A 26 -10.52 -1.12 -3.80
CA ASP A 26 -9.78 -0.20 -4.65
C ASP A 26 -9.19 -0.96 -5.84
N ARG A 27 -9.03 -0.27 -6.93
CA ARG A 27 -8.23 -0.76 -8.06
C ARG A 27 -6.88 -0.11 -7.97
N LYS A 28 -5.87 -0.90 -7.64
CA LYS A 28 -4.49 -0.47 -7.45
C LYS A 28 -3.63 -0.91 -8.62
N GLN A 29 -2.94 0.03 -9.25
CA GLN A 29 -1.98 -0.21 -10.31
C GLN A 29 -0.61 0.33 -9.92
N ARG A 30 0.41 -0.52 -9.87
CA ARG A 30 1.80 -0.07 -9.71
C ARG A 30 2.28 0.69 -10.93
N LEU A 31 2.90 1.82 -10.69
CA LEU A 31 3.46 2.69 -11.72
C LEU A 31 4.97 2.48 -11.81
N THR A 32 5.40 1.36 -12.39
CA THR A 32 6.83 0.99 -12.46
C THR A 32 7.52 1.58 -13.67
N GLU A 33 6.84 1.70 -14.80
CA GLU A 33 7.42 2.02 -16.09
C GLU A 33 7.08 3.44 -16.57
N HIS A 34 7.80 3.89 -17.60
CA HIS A 34 7.56 5.15 -18.31
C HIS A 34 7.82 6.41 -17.49
N TRP A 35 8.76 6.34 -16.54
CA TRP A 35 9.24 7.49 -15.81
C TRP A 35 10.47 8.09 -16.47
N GLU A 36 10.54 9.42 -16.45
CA GLU A 36 11.74 10.19 -16.74
C GLU A 36 12.20 10.86 -15.44
N PHE A 37 13.50 10.87 -15.22
CA PHE A 37 14.14 11.40 -14.01
C PHE A 37 15.28 12.35 -14.36
N ILE A 38 15.45 13.38 -13.53
CA ILE A 38 16.62 14.27 -13.56
C ILE A 38 17.08 14.60 -12.14
N ARG A 39 18.39 14.48 -11.89
CA ARG A 39 19.01 14.72 -10.57
C ARG A 39 19.54 16.14 -10.46
N GLN A 40 18.63 17.10 -10.39
CA GLN A 40 18.96 18.51 -10.16
C GLN A 40 17.71 19.31 -9.78
N ASP A 41 17.91 20.52 -9.27
CA ASP A 41 16.82 21.48 -9.14
C ASP A 41 16.48 22.08 -10.52
N MET A 42 15.20 22.09 -10.86
CA MET A 42 14.73 22.65 -12.12
C MET A 42 14.26 24.11 -11.98
N GLY A 43 14.31 24.67 -10.75
CA GLY A 43 13.90 26.01 -10.45
C GLY A 43 12.38 26.23 -10.47
N SER A 44 11.65 25.61 -11.42
CA SER A 44 10.19 25.69 -11.45
C SER A 44 9.55 24.48 -12.13
N ILE A 45 8.27 24.23 -11.80
CA ILE A 45 7.48 23.18 -12.45
C ILE A 45 7.31 23.39 -13.96
N TRP A 46 7.35 24.63 -14.42
CA TRP A 46 7.27 24.94 -15.86
C TRP A 46 8.44 24.38 -16.64
N GLU A 47 9.65 24.40 -16.08
CA GLU A 47 10.83 23.81 -16.69
C GLU A 47 10.74 22.27 -16.71
N VAL A 48 10.19 21.67 -15.66
CA VAL A 48 9.92 20.22 -15.59
C VAL A 48 8.95 19.78 -16.67
N MET A 49 7.90 20.57 -16.92
CA MET A 49 6.84 20.26 -17.89
C MET A 49 7.15 20.72 -19.31
N ARG A 50 8.27 21.39 -19.52
CA ARG A 50 8.69 21.83 -20.86
C ARG A 50 8.98 20.60 -21.73
N PRO A 51 8.46 20.55 -22.98
CA PRO A 51 8.86 19.50 -23.93
C PRO A 51 10.35 19.62 -24.21
N ILE A 52 11.01 18.47 -24.34
CA ILE A 52 12.35 18.43 -24.91
C ILE A 52 12.17 18.71 -26.41
N THR A 53 12.25 19.98 -26.80
CA THR A 53 12.22 20.34 -28.21
C THR A 53 13.68 20.34 -28.70
N GLY A 54 13.97 19.69 -29.81
CA GLY A 54 15.31 19.65 -30.39
C GLY A 54 15.83 21.02 -30.92
N ALA A 55 15.21 22.13 -30.53
CA ALA A 55 15.54 23.48 -30.92
C ALA A 55 16.55 24.18 -29.99
N GLY A 56 16.93 23.59 -28.86
CA GLY A 56 17.93 24.10 -27.92
C GLY A 56 19.34 23.61 -28.30
N LYS A 57 20.36 24.37 -27.90
CA LYS A 57 21.72 23.83 -27.91
C LYS A 57 21.79 22.61 -26.99
N PRO A 58 22.50 21.54 -27.36
CA PRO A 58 22.62 20.33 -26.54
C PRO A 58 22.99 20.61 -25.09
N GLU A 59 23.80 21.60 -24.84
CA GLU A 59 24.29 22.00 -23.52
C GLU A 59 23.24 22.69 -22.64
N THR A 60 22.11 23.08 -23.21
CA THR A 60 21.01 23.78 -22.48
C THR A 60 19.76 22.92 -22.31
N VAL A 61 19.76 21.70 -22.84
CA VAL A 61 18.62 20.79 -22.72
C VAL A 61 18.83 19.90 -21.49
N PRO A 62 17.91 19.91 -20.54
CA PRO A 62 17.99 18.99 -19.39
C PRO A 62 18.05 17.53 -19.84
N LEU A 63 19.03 16.79 -19.34
CA LEU A 63 19.22 15.38 -19.66
C LEU A 63 18.31 14.51 -18.79
N TRP A 64 17.08 14.32 -19.23
CA TRP A 64 16.16 13.38 -18.61
C TRP A 64 16.56 11.94 -18.92
N GLN A 65 16.64 11.12 -17.86
CA GLN A 65 16.95 9.70 -17.95
C GLN A 65 15.64 8.90 -17.81
N LYS A 66 15.51 7.82 -18.58
CA LYS A 66 14.42 6.86 -18.39
C LYS A 66 14.76 5.98 -17.22
N VAL A 67 13.83 5.87 -16.28
CA VAL A 67 13.99 5.05 -15.09
C VAL A 67 12.75 4.18 -14.86
N THR A 68 12.94 3.10 -14.12
CA THR A 68 11.85 2.25 -13.58
C THR A 68 11.77 2.46 -12.08
N LEU A 69 10.57 2.31 -11.50
CA LEU A 69 10.39 2.37 -10.05
C LEU A 69 10.34 0.95 -9.46
N PRO A 70 10.90 0.78 -8.25
CA PRO A 70 11.49 1.80 -7.36
C PRO A 70 12.84 2.32 -7.87
N HIS A 71 13.17 3.58 -7.59
CA HIS A 71 14.40 4.22 -8.04
C HIS A 71 15.01 5.10 -6.96
N CYS A 72 16.27 4.84 -6.61
CA CYS A 72 17.07 5.61 -5.67
C CYS A 72 18.15 6.38 -6.44
N PHE A 73 18.10 7.70 -6.41
CA PHE A 73 18.98 8.52 -7.27
C PHE A 73 20.41 8.71 -6.75
N ASN A 74 20.71 8.25 -5.55
CA ASN A 74 22.02 8.27 -4.93
C ASN A 74 22.48 6.87 -4.46
N ALA A 75 21.94 5.83 -5.06
CA ALA A 75 22.32 4.45 -4.74
C ALA A 75 23.78 4.15 -5.04
N GLU A 76 24.29 4.63 -6.18
CA GLU A 76 25.68 4.46 -6.59
C GLU A 76 26.61 5.31 -5.72
N ASP A 77 26.20 6.54 -5.38
CA ASP A 77 26.99 7.44 -4.54
C ASP A 77 27.26 6.83 -3.15
N ALA A 78 26.37 5.96 -2.66
CA ALA A 78 26.51 5.31 -1.36
C ALA A 78 27.58 4.20 -1.32
N VAL A 79 28.02 3.70 -2.48
CA VAL A 79 28.96 2.58 -2.60
C VAL A 79 30.24 2.96 -3.33
N ASP A 80 30.31 4.12 -3.98
CA ASP A 80 31.46 4.62 -4.70
C ASP A 80 32.17 5.70 -3.84
N PRO A 81 33.37 5.41 -3.30
CA PRO A 81 34.10 6.36 -2.45
C PRO A 81 34.64 7.58 -3.20
N ASP A 82 34.71 7.53 -4.52
CA ASP A 82 35.22 8.60 -5.36
C ASP A 82 34.15 9.62 -5.80
N VAL A 83 32.88 9.34 -5.47
CA VAL A 83 31.73 10.18 -5.79
C VAL A 83 31.19 10.87 -4.54
N ASN A 84 30.91 12.17 -4.65
CA ASN A 84 30.24 12.88 -3.56
C ASN A 84 28.80 12.41 -3.42
N TYR A 85 28.43 12.01 -2.21
CA TYR A 85 27.06 11.61 -1.88
C TYR A 85 26.08 12.76 -2.13
N TYR A 86 25.18 12.59 -3.08
CA TYR A 86 24.24 13.62 -3.48
C TYR A 86 23.14 13.79 -2.44
N GLN A 87 22.98 15.03 -1.97
CA GLN A 87 21.87 15.48 -1.15
C GLN A 87 21.27 16.71 -1.82
N GLY A 88 20.03 16.58 -2.29
CA GLY A 88 19.38 17.62 -3.06
C GLY A 88 18.12 17.12 -3.75
N PRO A 89 17.46 17.99 -4.53
CA PRO A 89 16.25 17.65 -5.26
C PRO A 89 16.52 16.78 -6.47
N GLY A 90 15.58 15.88 -6.74
CA GLY A 90 15.44 15.14 -7.99
C GLY A 90 13.99 15.20 -8.46
N TRP A 91 13.79 15.26 -9.76
CA TRP A 91 12.48 15.35 -10.37
C TRP A 91 12.16 14.12 -11.20
N TYR A 92 10.98 13.62 -11.01
CA TYR A 92 10.36 12.56 -11.78
C TYR A 92 9.19 13.10 -12.56
N ARG A 93 8.98 12.60 -13.79
CA ARG A 93 7.76 12.91 -14.55
C ARG A 93 7.29 11.70 -15.34
N THR A 94 5.98 11.63 -15.55
CA THR A 94 5.33 10.61 -16.38
C THR A 94 4.03 11.13 -16.97
N MET A 95 3.44 10.38 -17.89
CA MET A 95 2.12 10.67 -18.49
C MET A 95 1.21 9.47 -18.31
N LEU A 96 0.14 9.64 -17.56
CA LEU A 96 -0.78 8.56 -17.21
C LEU A 96 -2.09 8.61 -18.00
N ASN A 97 -2.56 7.44 -18.41
CA ASN A 97 -3.96 7.25 -18.76
C ASN A 97 -4.71 7.00 -17.47
N ILE A 98 -5.54 7.94 -17.08
CA ILE A 98 -6.32 7.85 -15.85
C ILE A 98 -7.80 7.64 -16.23
N GLU A 99 -8.35 6.50 -15.90
CA GLU A 99 -9.76 6.17 -16.15
C GLU A 99 -10.34 5.56 -14.88
N ASN A 100 -10.97 6.41 -14.06
CA ASN A 100 -11.62 5.92 -12.84
C ASN A 100 -12.90 5.15 -13.21
N PRO A 101 -13.00 3.86 -12.87
CA PRO A 101 -14.16 3.05 -13.20
C PRO A 101 -15.38 3.35 -12.31
N TYR A 102 -15.19 4.08 -11.21
CA TYR A 102 -16.22 4.36 -10.24
C TYR A 102 -16.85 5.74 -10.48
N THR A 103 -18.17 5.79 -10.56
CA THR A 103 -18.92 7.05 -10.63
C THR A 103 -18.69 7.87 -9.36
N ASN A 104 -18.27 9.12 -9.53
CA ASN A 104 -17.88 10.00 -8.41
C ASN A 104 -16.77 9.42 -7.50
N GLY A 105 -16.02 8.45 -8.00
CA GLY A 105 -14.90 7.85 -7.27
C GLY A 105 -13.71 8.80 -7.12
N ARG A 106 -12.78 8.45 -6.24
CA ARG A 106 -11.54 9.21 -6.03
C ARG A 106 -10.38 8.55 -6.75
N THR A 107 -9.47 9.37 -7.24
CA THR A 107 -8.24 8.95 -7.91
C THR A 107 -7.06 9.46 -7.09
N CYS A 108 -6.25 8.56 -6.57
CA CYS A 108 -5.13 8.89 -5.71
C CYS A 108 -3.82 8.35 -6.27
N LEU A 109 -2.73 9.05 -6.00
CA LEU A 109 -1.39 8.48 -6.00
C LEU A 109 -1.05 8.05 -4.58
N GLU A 110 -0.79 6.77 -4.39
CA GLU A 110 -0.36 6.19 -3.12
C GLU A 110 1.14 5.93 -3.18
N PHE A 111 1.84 6.44 -2.20
CA PHE A 111 3.29 6.29 -2.03
C PHE A 111 3.55 5.32 -0.89
N GLU A 112 4.30 4.27 -1.13
CA GLU A 112 4.78 3.35 -0.09
C GLU A 112 5.99 3.92 0.67
N GLY A 113 6.51 5.06 0.21
CA GLY A 113 7.58 5.87 0.75
C GLY A 113 8.32 6.62 -0.35
N ALA A 114 8.78 7.83 -0.06
CA ALA A 114 9.52 8.65 -1.02
C ALA A 114 10.42 9.65 -0.27
N GLY A 115 11.65 9.76 -0.69
CA GLY A 115 12.61 10.42 0.16
C GLY A 115 13.11 11.79 -0.22
N GLN A 116 13.13 12.67 0.73
CA GLN A 116 12.58 12.71 2.11
C GLN A 116 11.41 13.68 2.18
N LYS A 117 11.50 14.77 1.38
CA LYS A 117 10.46 15.76 1.15
C LYS A 117 9.94 15.54 -0.25
N THR A 118 8.63 15.36 -0.38
CA THR A 118 8.00 15.04 -1.66
C THR A 118 6.94 16.06 -2.00
N GLU A 119 6.93 16.51 -3.26
CA GLU A 119 5.87 17.35 -3.81
C GLU A 119 5.27 16.68 -5.05
N VAL A 120 3.96 16.69 -5.16
CA VAL A 120 3.21 16.07 -6.26
C VAL A 120 2.48 17.12 -7.07
N TYR A 121 2.59 17.02 -8.39
CA TYR A 121 1.98 17.94 -9.34
C TYR A 121 1.17 17.20 -10.39
N VAL A 122 -0.01 17.73 -10.70
CA VAL A 122 -0.76 17.44 -11.92
C VAL A 122 -0.53 18.60 -12.88
N TYR A 123 0.19 18.34 -13.98
CA TYR A 123 0.73 19.36 -14.85
C TYR A 123 1.54 20.39 -14.05
N THR A 124 1.08 21.63 -13.93
CA THR A 124 1.77 22.69 -13.20
C THR A 124 1.12 23.02 -11.84
N THR A 125 0.08 22.30 -11.46
CA THR A 125 -0.62 22.49 -10.21
C THR A 125 -0.09 21.58 -9.13
N ARG A 126 0.46 22.13 -8.04
CA ARG A 126 0.87 21.37 -6.86
C ARG A 126 -0.37 20.87 -6.12
N ILE A 127 -0.43 19.57 -5.91
CA ILE A 127 -1.59 18.90 -5.28
C ILE A 127 -1.31 18.58 -3.82
N ALA A 128 -0.12 18.06 -3.54
CA ALA A 128 0.26 17.61 -2.21
C ALA A 128 1.74 17.83 -1.97
N SER A 129 2.09 17.92 -0.70
CA SER A 129 3.47 17.81 -0.21
C SER A 129 3.49 16.92 1.02
N HIS A 130 4.58 16.16 1.18
CA HIS A 130 4.78 15.25 2.29
C HIS A 130 6.21 15.34 2.81
N VAL A 131 6.38 15.19 4.11
CA VAL A 131 7.67 15.12 4.79
C VAL A 131 7.72 13.80 5.56
N GLY A 132 8.68 12.97 5.23
CA GLY A 132 8.84 11.62 5.74
C GLY A 132 9.15 10.66 4.60
N GLY A 133 10.27 9.91 4.72
CA GLY A 133 10.72 9.07 3.62
C GLY A 133 10.18 7.64 3.68
N TYR A 134 9.74 7.20 4.84
CA TYR A 134 9.49 5.78 5.12
C TYR A 134 8.06 5.43 5.52
N ASP A 135 7.16 6.38 5.50
CA ASP A 135 5.74 6.19 5.77
C ASP A 135 4.91 6.17 4.49
N GLU A 136 3.78 5.46 4.55
CA GLU A 136 2.82 5.39 3.45
C GLU A 136 1.88 6.59 3.51
N TRP A 137 1.62 7.21 2.36
CA TRP A 137 0.71 8.34 2.26
C TRP A 137 0.03 8.42 0.89
N LYS A 138 -1.03 9.20 0.79
CA LYS A 138 -1.82 9.36 -0.44
C LYS A 138 -1.97 10.81 -0.83
N ALA A 139 -1.84 11.08 -2.13
CA ALA A 139 -2.18 12.35 -2.76
C ALA A 139 -3.44 12.16 -3.59
N ASP A 140 -4.53 12.79 -3.18
CA ASP A 140 -5.77 12.80 -3.96
C ASP A 140 -5.64 13.78 -5.13
N ILE A 141 -5.62 13.26 -6.33
CA ILE A 141 -5.46 14.01 -7.57
C ILE A 141 -6.75 14.18 -8.36
N THR A 142 -7.90 13.75 -7.82
CA THR A 142 -9.18 13.68 -8.51
C THR A 142 -9.57 15.00 -9.17
N GLU A 143 -9.66 16.06 -8.38
CA GLU A 143 -10.13 17.37 -8.86
C GLU A 143 -9.17 17.99 -9.87
N ALA A 144 -7.86 17.83 -9.65
CA ALA A 144 -6.85 18.35 -10.55
C ALA A 144 -6.83 17.62 -11.90
N VAL A 145 -7.01 16.31 -11.90
CA VAL A 145 -7.16 15.50 -13.12
C VAL A 145 -8.39 15.97 -13.91
N GLU A 146 -9.52 16.10 -13.24
CA GLU A 146 -10.76 16.55 -13.90
C GLU A 146 -10.66 18.00 -14.41
N ALA A 147 -10.02 18.89 -13.66
CA ALA A 147 -9.76 20.26 -14.09
C ALA A 147 -8.85 20.30 -15.32
N PHE A 148 -7.76 19.52 -15.31
CA PHE A 148 -6.82 19.47 -16.44
C PHE A 148 -7.46 18.87 -17.69
N ARG A 149 -8.28 17.81 -17.58
CA ARG A 149 -9.01 17.20 -18.69
C ARG A 149 -9.92 18.18 -19.45
N ARG A 150 -10.51 19.16 -18.75
CA ARG A 150 -11.38 20.16 -19.37
C ARG A 150 -10.62 21.21 -20.18
N THR A 151 -9.30 21.26 -20.04
CA THR A 151 -8.49 22.19 -20.82
C THR A 151 -8.26 21.71 -22.25
N PRO A 152 -8.25 22.61 -23.26
CA PRO A 152 -7.84 22.25 -24.62
C PRO A 152 -6.43 21.63 -24.67
N LEU A 153 -5.55 22.09 -23.80
CA LEU A 153 -4.16 21.66 -23.67
C LEU A 153 -4.03 20.15 -23.43
N CYS A 154 -4.91 19.56 -22.63
CA CYS A 154 -4.90 18.13 -22.36
C CYS A 154 -5.02 17.31 -23.65
N ARG A 155 -5.92 17.69 -24.53
CA ARG A 155 -6.13 17.00 -25.79
C ARG A 155 -5.06 17.35 -26.84
N GLU A 156 -4.78 18.62 -27.01
CA GLU A 156 -3.94 19.11 -28.09
C GLU A 156 -2.47 18.78 -27.89
N ARG A 157 -1.97 18.86 -26.66
CA ARG A 157 -0.55 18.66 -26.36
C ARG A 157 -0.25 17.30 -25.75
N PHE A 158 -1.17 16.76 -24.93
CA PHE A 158 -0.93 15.55 -24.17
C PHE A 158 -1.75 14.35 -24.66
N GLY A 159 -2.55 14.50 -25.72
CA GLY A 159 -3.32 13.40 -26.31
C GLY A 159 -4.32 12.77 -25.33
N GLY A 160 -4.83 13.55 -24.38
CA GLY A 160 -5.73 13.09 -23.32
C GLY A 160 -5.06 12.47 -22.09
N LYS A 161 -3.74 12.30 -22.12
CA LYS A 161 -2.98 11.80 -20.96
C LYS A 161 -2.79 12.90 -19.92
N ILE A 162 -2.63 12.48 -18.69
CA ILE A 162 -2.42 13.37 -17.54
C ILE A 162 -0.94 13.40 -17.19
N PRO A 163 -0.26 14.56 -17.33
CA PRO A 163 1.13 14.71 -16.94
C PRO A 163 1.23 14.83 -15.41
N ILE A 164 2.06 13.98 -14.84
CA ILE A 164 2.38 13.95 -13.41
C ILE A 164 3.85 14.31 -13.25
N ALA A 165 4.17 15.17 -12.29
CA ALA A 165 5.52 15.38 -11.82
C ALA A 165 5.62 15.20 -10.31
N ILE A 166 6.75 14.67 -9.87
CA ILE A 166 7.06 14.43 -8.47
C ILE A 166 8.47 14.95 -8.20
N ARG A 167 8.59 15.81 -7.20
CA ARG A 167 9.89 16.28 -6.69
C ARG A 167 10.19 15.51 -5.42
N CYS A 168 11.35 14.88 -5.36
CA CYS A 168 11.89 14.29 -4.15
C CYS A 168 13.16 15.05 -3.77
N ASP A 169 13.32 15.36 -2.47
CA ASP A 169 14.45 16.12 -1.96
C ASP A 169 14.97 15.50 -0.67
N ASN A 170 16.20 14.99 -0.69
CA ASN A 170 16.90 14.45 0.46
C ASN A 170 17.94 15.42 1.03
N SER A 171 17.81 16.72 0.76
CA SER A 171 18.68 17.74 1.34
C SER A 171 18.71 17.64 2.85
N ARG A 172 19.87 17.90 3.40
CA ARG A 172 20.12 17.92 4.83
C ARG A 172 19.09 18.77 5.58
N ASP A 173 18.47 18.16 6.60
CA ASP A 173 17.53 18.85 7.48
C ASP A 173 17.60 18.25 8.89
N THR A 174 17.99 19.08 9.86
CA THR A 174 18.17 18.65 11.25
C THR A 174 16.85 18.49 12.00
N GLU A 175 15.75 19.02 11.47
CA GLU A 175 14.41 18.94 12.07
C GLU A 175 13.60 17.72 11.53
N MET A 176 14.18 16.97 10.59
CA MET A 176 13.54 15.84 9.96
C MET A 176 14.07 14.51 10.52
N ILE A 177 13.23 13.49 10.64
CA ILE A 177 13.60 12.15 11.08
C ILE A 177 13.39 11.16 9.91
N PRO A 178 14.43 10.38 9.53
CA PRO A 178 15.81 10.46 10.01
C PRO A 178 16.54 11.73 9.57
N SER A 179 17.40 12.26 10.42
CA SER A 179 18.22 13.42 10.10
C SER A 179 19.59 13.00 9.57
N ASP A 180 20.35 13.97 9.12
CA ASP A 180 21.76 13.80 8.74
C ASP A 180 22.68 13.37 9.89
N MET A 181 22.19 13.37 11.13
CA MET A 181 22.88 12.85 12.30
C MET A 181 22.69 11.34 12.49
N SER A 182 21.90 10.69 11.60
CA SER A 182 21.72 9.25 11.60
C SER A 182 22.97 8.54 11.09
N ASP A 183 23.24 7.34 11.61
CA ASP A 183 24.37 6.51 11.24
C ASP A 183 24.10 5.60 10.02
N PHE A 184 23.20 6.01 9.16
CA PHE A 184 22.86 5.33 7.92
C PHE A 184 22.56 6.35 6.79
N ASN A 185 22.62 5.88 5.54
CA ASN A 185 22.45 6.74 4.38
C ASN A 185 21.04 7.31 4.27
N LEU A 186 20.93 8.61 4.02
CA LEU A 186 19.67 9.27 3.67
C LEU A 186 19.45 9.19 2.16
N TYR A 187 18.80 8.15 1.75
CA TYR A 187 18.49 7.93 0.34
C TYR A 187 17.44 8.92 -0.17
N GLY A 188 17.52 9.24 -1.47
CA GLY A 188 16.59 10.12 -2.14
C GLY A 188 15.93 9.44 -3.34
N GLY A 189 14.69 9.82 -3.61
CA GLY A 189 13.95 9.37 -4.77
C GLY A 189 12.66 8.65 -4.46
N LEU A 190 12.06 8.09 -5.52
CA LEU A 190 10.91 7.20 -5.43
C LEU A 190 11.42 5.77 -5.20
N TYR A 191 12.05 5.56 -4.07
CA TYR A 191 12.72 4.30 -3.74
C TYR A 191 11.77 3.22 -3.21
N ARG A 192 10.50 3.52 -3.06
CA ARG A 192 9.42 2.57 -2.87
C ARG A 192 8.38 2.72 -3.98
N TYR A 193 7.43 1.82 -4.04
CA TYR A 193 6.45 1.84 -5.12
C TYR A 193 5.50 3.02 -5.02
N VAL A 194 5.13 3.53 -6.20
CA VAL A 194 4.05 4.49 -6.38
C VAL A 194 2.90 3.76 -7.08
N ASN A 195 1.70 3.90 -6.54
CA ASN A 195 0.52 3.25 -7.06
C ASN A 195 -0.53 4.28 -7.49
N LEU A 196 -1.18 4.03 -8.60
CA LEU A 196 -2.42 4.71 -8.99
C LEU A 196 -3.58 3.92 -8.40
N VAL A 197 -4.39 4.57 -7.56
CA VAL A 197 -5.47 3.93 -6.81
C VAL A 197 -6.78 4.60 -7.15
N TYR A 198 -7.77 3.79 -7.51
CA TYR A 198 -9.15 4.23 -7.73
C TYR A 198 -10.03 3.68 -6.62
N THR A 199 -10.67 4.57 -5.87
CA THR A 199 -11.64 4.19 -4.85
C THR A 199 -13.04 4.64 -5.23
N PRO A 200 -14.10 3.88 -4.87
CA PRO A 200 -15.47 4.33 -5.01
C PRO A 200 -15.74 5.58 -4.16
N ALA A 201 -16.86 6.25 -4.43
CA ALA A 201 -17.28 7.41 -3.67
C ALA A 201 -17.38 7.10 -2.17
N VAL A 202 -17.99 5.97 -1.82
CA VAL A 202 -17.99 5.47 -0.44
C VAL A 202 -17.09 4.25 -0.36
N HIS A 203 -16.15 4.26 0.56
CA HIS A 203 -15.13 3.23 0.68
C HIS A 203 -14.67 3.03 2.12
N PHE A 204 -13.96 1.94 2.38
CA PHE A 204 -13.24 1.76 3.63
C PHE A 204 -12.01 2.68 3.65
N GLU A 205 -12.02 3.68 4.52
CA GLU A 205 -10.88 4.58 4.75
C GLU A 205 -9.80 3.88 5.57
N GLN A 206 -10.24 3.23 6.66
CA GLN A 206 -9.35 2.50 7.54
C GLN A 206 -10.08 1.33 8.19
N ILE A 207 -9.38 0.21 8.34
CA ILE A 207 -9.79 -0.91 9.18
C ILE A 207 -8.63 -1.24 10.12
N ARG A 208 -8.86 -1.11 11.41
CA ARG A 208 -7.90 -1.47 12.46
C ARG A 208 -8.42 -2.69 13.20
N ILE A 209 -7.60 -3.73 13.30
CA ILE A 209 -7.92 -4.95 14.03
C ILE A 209 -6.88 -5.15 15.13
N GLU A 210 -7.35 -5.30 16.35
CA GLU A 210 -6.53 -5.63 17.50
C GLU A 210 -7.06 -6.92 18.13
N ALA A 211 -6.22 -7.95 18.16
CA ALA A 211 -6.57 -9.24 18.74
C ALA A 211 -5.70 -9.52 19.96
N THR A 212 -6.34 -9.76 21.09
CA THR A 212 -5.69 -10.05 22.37
C THR A 212 -6.19 -11.35 22.94
N THR A 213 -5.43 -11.95 23.84
CA THR A 213 -5.85 -13.12 24.61
C THR A 213 -5.38 -13.03 26.05
N ASP A 214 -6.06 -13.74 26.96
CA ASP A 214 -5.56 -13.91 28.31
C ASP A 214 -4.26 -14.73 28.31
N GLU A 215 -3.49 -14.66 29.39
CA GLU A 215 -2.21 -15.35 29.54
C GLU A 215 -2.30 -16.87 29.28
N LYS A 216 -3.45 -17.47 29.52
CA LYS A 216 -3.72 -18.91 29.37
C LYS A 216 -4.30 -19.28 28.01
N GLY A 217 -4.54 -18.32 27.12
CA GLY A 217 -5.16 -18.56 25.82
C GLY A 217 -6.61 -19.06 25.89
N LYS A 218 -7.31 -18.81 27.00
CA LYS A 218 -8.68 -19.30 27.18
C LYS A 218 -9.75 -18.38 26.63
N GLN A 219 -9.47 -17.08 26.64
CA GLN A 219 -10.39 -16.04 26.14
C GLN A 219 -9.62 -15.15 25.16
N GLY A 220 -10.16 -15.02 23.96
CA GLY A 220 -9.69 -14.08 22.96
C GLY A 220 -10.67 -12.93 22.82
N SER A 221 -10.16 -11.73 22.57
CA SER A 221 -10.93 -10.53 22.23
C SER A 221 -10.41 -9.94 20.95
N ILE A 222 -11.30 -9.57 20.05
CA ILE A 222 -11.00 -8.85 18.81
C ILE A 222 -11.69 -7.50 18.88
N SER A 223 -10.94 -6.42 18.81
CA SER A 223 -11.45 -5.07 18.58
C SER A 223 -11.28 -4.72 17.10
N ILE A 224 -12.35 -4.29 16.45
CA ILE A 224 -12.33 -3.88 15.04
C ILE A 224 -12.88 -2.47 14.95
N ASP A 225 -12.04 -1.52 14.57
CA ASP A 225 -12.43 -0.14 14.30
C ASP A 225 -12.40 0.10 12.78
N ILE A 226 -13.49 0.66 12.26
CA ILE A 226 -13.65 0.93 10.83
C ILE A 226 -14.02 2.38 10.65
N ALA A 227 -13.29 3.08 9.78
CA ALA A 227 -13.65 4.38 9.26
C ALA A 227 -14.05 4.26 7.78
N PHE A 228 -15.11 4.97 7.41
CA PHE A 228 -15.59 5.04 6.03
C PHE A 228 -15.37 6.43 5.46
N GLY A 229 -14.77 6.52 4.27
CA GLY A 229 -14.63 7.73 3.50
C GLY A 229 -15.84 7.99 2.59
N GLY A 230 -16.08 9.27 2.26
CA GLY A 230 -17.09 9.69 1.29
C GLY A 230 -18.55 9.63 1.75
N LEU A 231 -18.81 9.41 3.04
CA LEU A 231 -20.17 9.40 3.58
C LEU A 231 -20.73 10.82 3.70
N SER A 232 -21.65 11.20 2.81
CA SER A 232 -22.47 12.40 2.98
C SER A 232 -23.77 12.12 3.74
N GLY A 233 -24.35 13.13 4.38
CA GLY A 233 -25.48 12.96 5.29
C GLY A 233 -26.74 12.33 4.69
N LYS A 234 -26.89 12.28 3.35
CA LYS A 234 -28.00 11.63 2.64
C LYS A 234 -27.72 10.19 2.26
N GLU A 235 -26.47 9.78 2.17
CA GLU A 235 -26.04 8.45 1.70
C GLU A 235 -25.97 7.42 2.82
N LYS A 236 -25.96 7.86 4.08
CA LYS A 236 -25.84 7.01 5.28
C LYS A 236 -26.94 5.95 5.44
N LYS A 237 -28.12 6.17 4.88
CA LYS A 237 -29.32 5.36 5.17
C LYS A 237 -29.56 4.17 4.24
N ALA A 238 -28.78 4.01 3.19
CA ALA A 238 -29.08 3.03 2.14
C ALA A 238 -27.98 1.98 1.92
N LYS A 239 -26.93 2.00 2.71
CA LYS A 239 -25.77 1.13 2.50
C LYS A 239 -25.61 0.20 3.68
N GLU A 240 -25.46 -1.08 3.38
CA GLU A 240 -25.20 -2.12 4.34
C GLU A 240 -23.74 -2.55 4.25
N PHE A 241 -23.15 -2.84 5.38
CA PHE A 241 -21.87 -3.50 5.40
C PHE A 241 -21.89 -4.74 6.28
N SER A 242 -20.98 -5.65 6.00
CA SER A 242 -20.80 -6.86 6.79
C SER A 242 -19.34 -7.09 7.12
N LEU A 243 -19.12 -7.66 8.30
CA LEU A 243 -17.85 -8.20 8.75
C LEU A 243 -18.00 -9.68 8.99
N ARG A 244 -17.10 -10.47 8.44
CA ARG A 244 -17.01 -11.91 8.73
C ARG A 244 -15.62 -12.26 9.19
N VAL A 245 -15.52 -12.99 10.28
CA VAL A 245 -14.26 -13.46 10.83
C VAL A 245 -14.18 -14.97 10.67
N PHE A 246 -13.07 -15.41 10.09
CA PHE A 246 -12.80 -16.83 9.81
C PHE A 246 -11.61 -17.31 10.65
N SER A 247 -11.69 -18.56 11.12
CA SER A 247 -10.57 -19.25 11.77
C SER A 247 -9.45 -19.55 10.79
N PRO A 248 -8.25 -19.98 11.27
CA PRO A 248 -7.15 -20.40 10.40
C PRO A 248 -7.52 -21.52 9.43
N GLU A 249 -8.53 -22.36 9.77
CA GLU A 249 -9.04 -23.43 8.91
C GLU A 249 -10.12 -22.95 7.92
N GLY A 250 -10.43 -21.66 7.90
CA GLY A 250 -11.46 -21.07 7.03
C GLY A 250 -12.89 -21.22 7.52
N LYS A 251 -13.09 -21.61 8.78
CA LYS A 251 -14.44 -21.69 9.38
C LYS A 251 -14.87 -20.30 9.85
N GLU A 252 -16.08 -19.87 9.48
CA GLU A 252 -16.67 -18.65 10.03
C GLU A 252 -16.91 -18.77 11.52
N VAL A 253 -16.36 -17.86 12.31
CA VAL A 253 -16.43 -17.82 13.76
C VAL A 253 -17.26 -16.65 14.29
N ASN A 254 -17.44 -15.61 13.46
CA ASN A 254 -18.31 -14.48 13.76
C ASN A 254 -18.77 -13.78 12.49
N SER A 255 -19.96 -13.19 12.52
CA SER A 255 -20.53 -12.36 11.46
C SER A 255 -21.30 -11.20 12.04
N ILE A 256 -21.11 -10.02 11.50
CA ILE A 256 -21.77 -8.77 11.87
C ILE A 256 -22.31 -8.12 10.61
N SER A 257 -23.55 -7.66 10.64
CA SER A 257 -24.13 -6.80 9.60
C SER A 257 -24.69 -5.55 10.27
N SER A 258 -24.43 -4.41 9.71
CA SER A 258 -24.82 -3.12 10.29
C SER A 258 -25.02 -2.06 9.21
N GLU A 259 -25.78 -1.02 9.56
CA GLU A 259 -25.82 0.21 8.77
C GLU A 259 -24.49 0.98 8.87
N LEU A 260 -24.20 1.79 7.86
CA LEU A 260 -22.99 2.58 7.82
C LEU A 260 -23.05 3.78 8.76
N THR A 261 -22.01 3.93 9.54
CA THR A 261 -21.69 5.14 10.32
C THR A 261 -20.28 5.60 10.00
N GLU A 262 -19.94 6.86 10.23
CA GLU A 262 -18.59 7.36 9.90
C GLU A 262 -17.48 6.56 10.56
N ILE A 263 -17.69 6.18 11.81
CA ILE A 263 -16.78 5.30 12.57
C ILE A 263 -17.62 4.24 13.24
N SER A 264 -17.23 3.00 13.12
CA SER A 264 -17.88 1.86 13.75
C SER A 264 -16.84 1.03 14.51
N SER A 265 -17.15 0.68 15.74
CA SER A 265 -16.28 -0.15 16.59
C SER A 265 -17.02 -1.40 17.03
N TYR A 266 -16.38 -2.54 16.90
CA TYR A 266 -16.95 -3.86 17.23
C TYR A 266 -16.03 -4.61 18.17
N GLN A 267 -16.63 -5.34 19.10
CA GLN A 267 -15.94 -6.23 20.03
C GLN A 267 -16.46 -7.65 19.82
N ILE A 268 -15.55 -8.57 19.56
CA ILE A 268 -15.86 -10.00 19.37
C ILE A 268 -15.07 -10.80 20.39
N SER A 269 -15.74 -11.72 21.07
CA SER A 269 -15.10 -12.63 22.01
C SER A 269 -15.07 -14.04 21.44
N LEU A 270 -13.92 -14.70 21.54
CA LEU A 270 -13.72 -16.09 21.14
C LEU A 270 -13.23 -16.94 22.34
N LYS A 271 -13.82 -18.12 22.49
CA LYS A 271 -13.34 -19.08 23.49
C LYS A 271 -12.22 -19.93 22.89
N ARG A 272 -11.07 -20.01 23.58
CA ARG A 272 -9.91 -20.80 23.21
C ARG A 272 -9.49 -20.56 21.75
N PRO A 273 -9.14 -19.31 21.39
CA PRO A 273 -8.63 -19.03 20.06
C PRO A 273 -7.35 -19.83 19.81
N GLN A 274 -7.12 -20.18 18.57
CA GLN A 274 -5.84 -20.75 18.14
C GLN A 274 -4.78 -19.65 18.21
N LEU A 275 -3.72 -19.92 18.96
CA LEU A 275 -2.68 -18.92 19.22
C LEU A 275 -1.63 -18.95 18.11
N TRP A 276 -1.19 -17.78 17.73
CA TRP A 276 -0.06 -17.60 16.82
C TRP A 276 1.27 -17.83 17.57
N SER A 277 2.16 -18.58 16.95
CA SER A 277 3.56 -18.69 17.39
C SER A 277 4.48 -18.89 16.17
N PRO A 278 5.81 -18.71 16.31
CA PRO A 278 6.76 -18.97 15.21
C PRO A 278 6.70 -20.41 14.68
N HIS A 279 6.27 -21.36 15.50
CA HIS A 279 6.13 -22.78 15.11
C HIS A 279 4.74 -23.11 14.56
N SER A 280 3.74 -22.28 14.87
CA SER A 280 2.35 -22.44 14.43
C SER A 280 1.77 -21.07 14.15
N PRO A 281 2.03 -20.48 12.96
CA PRO A 281 1.61 -19.12 12.60
C PRO A 281 0.13 -19.08 12.22
N ALA A 282 -0.75 -19.35 13.21
CA ALA A 282 -2.19 -19.37 13.03
C ALA A 282 -2.73 -17.95 12.81
N LEU A 283 -3.29 -17.68 11.63
CA LEU A 283 -3.88 -16.40 11.26
C LEU A 283 -5.38 -16.54 11.03
N TYR A 284 -6.13 -15.69 11.69
CA TYR A 284 -7.54 -15.43 11.42
C TYR A 284 -7.69 -14.47 10.25
N THR A 285 -8.80 -14.54 9.57
CA THR A 285 -9.12 -13.67 8.44
C THR A 285 -10.37 -12.86 8.75
N CYS A 286 -10.27 -11.55 8.67
CA CYS A 286 -11.41 -10.64 8.71
C CYS A 286 -11.71 -10.18 7.28
N VAL A 287 -12.94 -10.42 6.83
CA VAL A 287 -13.46 -9.96 5.55
C VAL A 287 -14.51 -8.90 5.82
N ALA A 288 -14.26 -7.69 5.32
CA ALA A 288 -15.22 -6.60 5.34
C ALA A 288 -15.81 -6.40 3.93
N GLU A 289 -17.12 -6.33 3.83
CA GLU A 289 -17.85 -6.13 2.59
C GLU A 289 -18.81 -4.95 2.71
N LEU A 290 -18.79 -4.09 1.72
CA LEU A 290 -19.68 -2.94 1.58
C LEU A 290 -20.46 -3.09 0.28
N ILE A 291 -21.78 -2.99 0.36
CA ILE A 291 -22.65 -3.00 -0.83
C ILE A 291 -23.00 -1.55 -1.17
N ASP A 292 -22.58 -1.12 -2.36
CA ASP A 292 -22.86 0.21 -2.89
C ASP A 292 -23.43 0.11 -4.33
N ASN A 293 -24.66 0.53 -4.50
CA ASN A 293 -25.34 0.55 -5.81
C ASN A 293 -25.31 -0.77 -6.60
N GLY A 294 -25.29 -1.90 -5.89
CA GLY A 294 -25.22 -3.25 -6.47
C GLY A 294 -23.81 -3.79 -6.66
N ASP A 295 -22.77 -2.98 -6.43
CA ASP A 295 -21.38 -3.42 -6.37
C ASP A 295 -21.03 -3.83 -4.95
N THR A 296 -20.25 -4.91 -4.81
CA THR A 296 -19.73 -5.36 -3.52
C THR A 296 -18.24 -5.05 -3.44
N LEU A 297 -17.90 -4.11 -2.55
CA LEU A 297 -16.53 -3.78 -2.23
C LEU A 297 -16.06 -4.70 -1.11
N ARG A 298 -14.91 -5.34 -1.28
CA ARG A 298 -14.36 -6.27 -0.30
C ARG A 298 -12.93 -5.91 0.06
N THR A 299 -12.64 -5.95 1.35
CA THR A 299 -11.28 -5.93 1.86
C THR A 299 -11.06 -7.08 2.83
N THR A 300 -9.81 -7.56 2.90
CA THR A 300 -9.45 -8.72 3.72
C THR A 300 -8.20 -8.38 4.53
N GLN A 301 -8.25 -8.65 5.83
CA GLN A 301 -7.11 -8.49 6.72
C GLN A 301 -6.88 -9.77 7.54
N HIS A 302 -5.61 -10.04 7.84
CA HIS A 302 -5.20 -11.18 8.65
C HIS A 302 -4.71 -10.69 10.02
N PHE A 303 -4.99 -11.46 11.05
CA PHE A 303 -4.54 -11.18 12.41
C PHE A 303 -4.35 -12.46 13.20
N GLY A 304 -3.56 -12.41 14.27
CA GLY A 304 -3.30 -13.57 15.13
C GLY A 304 -3.48 -13.26 16.60
N PHE A 305 -3.90 -14.25 17.36
CA PHE A 305 -3.95 -14.15 18.82
C PHE A 305 -2.64 -14.55 19.43
N ARG A 306 -2.06 -13.69 20.22
CA ARG A 306 -0.86 -13.97 21.01
C ARG A 306 -0.86 -13.19 22.30
N HIS A 307 -0.22 -13.74 23.31
CA HIS A 307 0.07 -13.07 24.57
C HIS A 307 1.58 -13.10 24.79
N PHE A 308 2.18 -11.99 25.15
CA PHE A 308 3.60 -11.94 25.46
C PHE A 308 3.85 -11.22 26.79
N ARG A 309 4.90 -11.63 27.47
CA ARG A 309 5.31 -11.06 28.74
C ARG A 309 6.84 -10.94 28.80
N PHE A 310 7.29 -9.79 29.24
CA PHE A 310 8.69 -9.56 29.59
C PHE A 310 8.82 -9.62 31.12
N GLU A 311 9.78 -10.36 31.62
CA GLU A 311 10.16 -10.32 33.02
C GLU A 311 11.29 -9.33 33.21
N GLU A 312 11.23 -8.54 34.27
CA GLU A 312 12.33 -7.65 34.62
C GLU A 312 13.61 -8.46 34.87
N LYS A 313 14.66 -8.18 34.07
CA LYS A 313 15.93 -8.93 34.08
C LYS A 313 15.75 -10.46 33.86
N GLY A 314 14.66 -10.86 33.29
CA GLY A 314 14.28 -12.26 33.09
C GLY A 314 14.01 -12.59 31.61
N PRO A 315 13.49 -13.79 31.36
CA PRO A 315 13.20 -14.24 30.01
C PRO A 315 11.95 -13.58 29.40
N PHE A 316 11.89 -13.67 28.06
CA PHE A 316 10.69 -13.37 27.29
C PHE A 316 9.80 -14.61 27.20
N TYR A 317 8.49 -14.41 27.36
CA TYR A 317 7.48 -15.45 27.22
C TYR A 317 6.52 -15.11 26.09
N LEU A 318 6.20 -16.10 25.28
CA LEU A 318 5.14 -16.05 24.27
C LEU A 318 4.12 -17.14 24.57
N ASN A 319 2.85 -16.77 24.73
CA ASN A 319 1.74 -17.69 25.06
C ASN A 319 1.98 -18.55 26.33
N GLY A 320 2.69 -17.97 27.31
CA GLY A 320 3.04 -18.64 28.55
C GLY A 320 4.30 -19.51 28.49
N GLU A 321 4.88 -19.72 27.33
CA GLU A 321 6.12 -20.49 27.13
C GLU A 321 7.32 -19.58 26.96
N ARG A 322 8.45 -19.95 27.56
CA ARG A 322 9.70 -19.23 27.40
C ARG A 322 10.18 -19.31 25.95
N LEU A 323 10.41 -18.14 25.33
CA LEU A 323 10.97 -18.06 23.99
C LEU A 323 12.32 -17.35 24.03
N LEU A 324 13.37 -18.06 23.62
CA LEU A 324 14.68 -17.44 23.39
C LEU A 324 14.66 -16.72 22.04
N LEU A 325 14.67 -15.38 22.10
CA LEU A 325 14.76 -14.55 20.90
C LEU A 325 16.18 -14.65 20.31
N ARG A 326 16.28 -15.17 19.11
CA ARG A 326 17.49 -15.24 18.30
C ARG A 326 17.23 -14.48 17.03
N GLY A 327 17.88 -13.37 16.84
CA GLY A 327 17.53 -12.49 15.75
C GLY A 327 18.70 -11.74 15.16
N THR A 328 18.36 -11.04 14.12
CA THR A 328 19.24 -10.08 13.45
C THR A 328 18.53 -8.74 13.34
N HIS A 329 19.23 -7.77 12.81
CA HIS A 329 18.71 -6.46 12.49
C HIS A 329 18.78 -6.25 10.98
N ARG A 330 17.86 -5.50 10.45
CA ARG A 330 17.73 -5.24 9.04
C ARG A 330 17.53 -3.76 8.78
N HIS A 331 18.34 -3.20 7.88
CA HIS A 331 18.07 -1.98 7.16
C HIS A 331 17.39 -2.31 5.82
N GLU A 332 16.66 -1.35 5.25
CA GLU A 332 16.04 -1.49 3.93
C GLU A 332 16.91 -0.81 2.89
N ASP A 333 18.09 -1.40 2.69
CA ASP A 333 19.01 -0.98 1.64
C ASP A 333 19.80 -2.17 1.10
N HIS A 334 20.33 -2.02 -0.11
CA HIS A 334 21.11 -3.04 -0.78
C HIS A 334 22.13 -2.38 -1.72
N ALA A 335 23.33 -2.96 -1.81
CA ALA A 335 24.38 -2.46 -2.68
C ALA A 335 23.93 -2.36 -4.13
N GLY A 336 24.19 -1.22 -4.76
CA GLY A 336 23.85 -0.92 -6.16
C GLY A 336 22.44 -0.41 -6.41
N VAL A 337 21.51 -0.58 -5.46
CA VAL A 337 20.13 -0.05 -5.58
C VAL A 337 19.75 0.90 -4.44
N GLY A 338 20.61 1.02 -3.39
CA GLY A 338 20.28 1.82 -2.21
C GLY A 338 19.00 1.34 -1.57
N ALA A 339 18.07 2.25 -1.26
CA ALA A 339 16.78 1.91 -0.68
C ALA A 339 15.72 1.42 -1.70
N ALA A 340 16.07 1.31 -3.00
CA ALA A 340 15.13 0.88 -4.04
C ALA A 340 15.06 -0.64 -4.19
N LEU A 341 14.72 -1.33 -3.09
CA LEU A 341 14.60 -2.78 -3.10
C LEU A 341 13.36 -3.24 -3.86
N THR A 342 13.53 -4.29 -4.66
CA THR A 342 12.40 -4.97 -5.27
C THR A 342 11.73 -5.92 -4.27
N GLU A 343 10.50 -6.29 -4.54
CA GLU A 343 9.76 -7.27 -3.76
C GLU A 343 10.49 -8.63 -3.68
N GLU A 344 11.13 -9.04 -4.77
CA GLU A 344 11.93 -10.28 -4.84
C GLU A 344 13.16 -10.22 -3.93
N MET A 345 13.87 -9.08 -3.91
CA MET A 345 15.03 -8.88 -3.02
C MET A 345 14.61 -8.99 -1.55
N MET A 346 13.52 -8.32 -1.18
CA MET A 346 12.99 -8.36 0.19
C MET A 346 12.60 -9.78 0.61
N ARG A 347 11.93 -10.54 -0.26
CA ARG A 347 11.55 -11.92 0.02
C ARG A 347 12.78 -12.82 0.17
N THR A 348 13.80 -12.62 -0.67
CA THR A 348 15.07 -13.35 -0.59
C THR A 348 15.77 -13.10 0.73
N GLU A 349 15.85 -11.85 1.19
CA GLU A 349 16.44 -11.49 2.48
C GLU A 349 15.68 -12.14 3.65
N MET A 350 14.34 -12.11 3.64
CA MET A 350 13.53 -12.76 4.66
C MET A 350 13.76 -14.27 4.70
N GLN A 351 13.87 -14.90 3.53
CA GLN A 351 14.17 -16.31 3.43
C GLN A 351 15.55 -16.66 4.01
N GLN A 352 16.58 -15.87 3.69
CA GLN A 352 17.94 -16.04 4.22
C GLN A 352 17.96 -15.89 5.76
N ILE A 353 17.27 -14.89 6.30
CA ILE A 353 17.16 -14.66 7.73
C ILE A 353 16.49 -15.86 8.43
N LYS A 354 15.47 -16.43 7.82
CA LYS A 354 14.82 -17.64 8.34
C LYS A 354 15.72 -18.87 8.26
N GLU A 355 16.39 -19.09 7.14
CA GLU A 355 17.32 -20.24 6.94
C GLU A 355 18.48 -20.20 7.93
N MET A 356 18.92 -19.03 8.32
CA MET A 356 19.93 -18.83 9.38
C MET A 356 19.40 -19.25 10.78
N GLY A 357 18.11 -19.55 10.92
CA GLY A 357 17.48 -19.99 12.17
C GLY A 357 17.05 -18.85 13.08
N ALA A 358 16.94 -17.63 12.57
CA ALA A 358 16.40 -16.50 13.30
C ALA A 358 14.89 -16.65 13.52
N ASN A 359 14.42 -16.22 14.70
CA ASN A 359 12.99 -16.16 15.06
C ASN A 359 12.58 -14.75 15.48
N PHE A 360 13.44 -13.76 15.25
CA PHE A 360 13.23 -12.35 15.56
C PHE A 360 14.02 -11.49 14.60
N ILE A 361 13.44 -10.38 14.16
CA ILE A 361 14.09 -9.36 13.35
C ILE A 361 13.84 -7.99 13.99
N ARG A 362 14.90 -7.21 14.20
CA ARG A 362 14.78 -5.80 14.53
C ARG A 362 14.81 -5.01 13.23
N LEU A 363 13.70 -4.39 12.90
CA LEU A 363 13.61 -3.47 11.76
C LEU A 363 14.14 -2.10 12.18
N GLY A 364 15.30 -1.78 11.74
CA GLY A 364 16.00 -0.54 12.14
C GLY A 364 16.13 0.42 10.97
N HIS A 365 15.95 1.71 11.21
CA HIS A 365 15.45 2.39 12.40
C HIS A 365 14.14 3.13 12.09
N TYR A 366 13.51 2.79 10.98
CA TYR A 366 12.38 3.44 10.36
C TYR A 366 11.32 2.40 10.01
N GLN A 367 10.13 2.84 9.67
CA GLN A 367 9.06 1.97 9.22
C GLN A 367 9.47 1.27 7.92
N GLN A 368 9.41 -0.05 7.92
CA GLN A 368 9.67 -0.85 6.74
C GLN A 368 8.36 -1.24 6.05
N LEU A 369 8.46 -1.61 4.77
CA LEU A 369 7.29 -1.94 3.96
C LEU A 369 6.44 -3.04 4.59
N SER A 370 5.13 -2.95 4.42
CA SER A 370 4.16 -3.94 4.89
C SER A 370 4.46 -5.34 4.37
N LEU A 371 5.06 -5.46 3.19
CA LEU A 371 5.53 -6.73 2.64
C LEU A 371 6.48 -7.49 3.58
N ILE A 372 7.37 -6.78 4.29
CA ILE A 372 8.28 -7.40 5.25
C ILE A 372 7.51 -8.02 6.41
N HIS A 373 6.44 -7.38 6.87
CA HIS A 373 5.62 -7.85 7.97
C HIS A 373 4.74 -9.06 7.60
N ILE A 374 4.39 -9.22 6.33
CA ILE A 374 3.53 -10.31 5.82
C ILE A 374 4.31 -11.42 5.10
N SER A 375 5.58 -11.21 4.80
CA SER A 375 6.47 -12.20 4.16
C SER A 375 6.94 -13.26 5.16
N GLU A 376 6.05 -13.74 6.00
CA GLU A 376 6.32 -14.98 6.72
C GLU A 376 6.44 -16.09 5.68
N PRO A 377 7.60 -16.79 5.61
CA PRO A 377 7.71 -17.90 4.66
C PRO A 377 6.70 -18.96 5.08
N THR A 378 5.66 -19.09 4.29
CA THR A 378 4.72 -20.19 4.38
C THR A 378 5.52 -21.50 4.39
N ARG A 379 5.26 -22.35 5.38
CA ARG A 379 5.78 -23.70 5.40
C ARG A 379 5.29 -24.41 4.12
N HIS A 380 6.22 -24.94 3.38
CA HIS A 380 5.98 -26.10 2.53
C HIS A 380 6.20 -27.35 3.35
#